data_31d20b6a1a8dc4643f512aaa8d833584
#
_entry.id   31d20b6a1a8dc4643f512aaa8d833584
#
_cell.length_a   1.000
_cell.length_b   1.000
_cell.length_c   1.000
_cell.angle_alpha   90.00
_cell.angle_beta   90.00
_cell.angle_gamma   90.00
#
_symmetry.space_group_name_H-M   'P 1'
#
loop_
_entity.id
_entity.type
_entity.pdbx_description
1 polymer ?
#
loop_
_entity_poly.entity_id
_entity_poly.type
_entity_poly.pdbx_seq_one_letter_code
_entity_poly.pdbx_strand_id
1 'polypeptide(L)'
;DDCRAGYLFDGFPRTLPQAEAMKVAGVALDYVLEIDVADEEIIERMSGRRVHLASGRTYHLRFNPPKVAGKDDVTGEDLIQRDDDQEATVRKRLQIYHSQTKPLLDYYRAWAATGDPKAPKCPRIAGVGSVEDIKKAAFDALG
;
A
#
# COMPACT_ATOMS: atom_id res chain seq x y z
N ASP A 1 6.49 -23.63 -7.80
CA ASP A 1 5.27 -24.41 -7.55
C ASP A 1 4.27 -23.68 -6.61
N ASP A 2 4.72 -22.74 -5.80
CA ASP A 2 3.91 -22.08 -4.77
C ASP A 2 2.93 -21.05 -5.34
N CYS A 3 3.13 -20.61 -6.58
CA CYS A 3 2.29 -19.60 -7.26
C CYS A 3 1.26 -20.19 -8.22
N ARG A 4 0.94 -21.48 -8.14
CA ARG A 4 -0.03 -22.11 -9.04
C ARG A 4 -1.44 -21.54 -8.94
N ALA A 5 -1.81 -21.07 -7.75
CA ALA A 5 -3.11 -20.44 -7.49
C ALA A 5 -3.15 -18.93 -7.79
N GLY A 6 -2.00 -18.36 -8.18
CA GLY A 6 -1.81 -16.94 -8.41
C GLY A 6 -0.75 -16.32 -7.50
N TYR A 7 -0.54 -15.03 -7.66
CA TYR A 7 0.41 -14.25 -6.88
C TYR A 7 -0.07 -12.81 -6.71
N LEU A 8 0.39 -12.17 -5.67
CA LEU A 8 0.20 -10.75 -5.40
C LEU A 8 1.56 -10.07 -5.25
N PHE A 9 1.80 -9.03 -6.04
CA PHE A 9 2.95 -8.16 -5.84
C PHE A 9 2.55 -6.99 -4.94
N ASP A 10 3.26 -6.85 -3.84
CA ASP A 10 3.17 -5.69 -2.95
C ASP A 10 4.51 -4.96 -2.90
N GLY A 11 4.48 -3.67 -3.22
CA GLY A 11 5.68 -2.82 -3.26
C GLY A 11 6.62 -3.07 -4.45
N PHE A 12 6.18 -3.81 -5.46
CA PHE A 12 6.89 -4.00 -6.72
C PHE A 12 5.87 -4.23 -7.87
N PRO A 13 6.04 -3.63 -9.06
CA PRO A 13 7.06 -2.63 -9.42
C PRO A 13 6.81 -1.27 -8.76
N ARG A 14 7.85 -0.47 -8.60
CA ARG A 14 7.77 0.92 -8.11
C ARG A 14 8.24 1.95 -9.12
N THR A 15 8.80 1.52 -10.24
CA THR A 15 9.33 2.39 -11.30
C THR A 15 8.97 1.87 -12.68
N LEU A 16 8.91 2.77 -13.67
CA LEU A 16 8.64 2.38 -15.07
C LEU A 16 9.61 1.32 -15.60
N PRO A 17 10.95 1.42 -15.41
CA PRO A 17 11.86 0.37 -15.87
C PRO A 17 11.55 -1.01 -15.28
N GLN A 18 11.10 -1.08 -14.03
CA GLN A 18 10.71 -2.34 -13.40
C GLN A 18 9.44 -2.92 -14.05
N ALA A 19 8.44 -2.09 -14.33
CA ALA A 19 7.23 -2.52 -15.00
C ALA A 19 7.49 -3.00 -16.43
N GLU A 20 8.35 -2.29 -17.17
CA GLU A 20 8.77 -2.68 -18.50
C GLU A 20 9.53 -4.00 -18.49
N ALA A 21 10.45 -4.19 -17.54
CA ALA A 21 11.17 -5.44 -17.37
C ALA A 21 10.24 -6.63 -17.10
N MET A 22 9.21 -6.44 -16.28
CA MET A 22 8.17 -7.46 -16.04
C MET A 22 7.42 -7.81 -17.33
N LYS A 23 7.03 -6.81 -18.10
CA LYS A 23 6.34 -7.01 -19.39
C LYS A 23 7.21 -7.77 -20.37
N VAL A 24 8.50 -7.41 -20.52
CA VAL A 24 9.47 -8.10 -21.37
C VAL A 24 9.70 -9.54 -20.90
N ALA A 25 9.78 -9.76 -19.60
CA ALA A 25 9.92 -11.10 -19.02
C ALA A 25 8.64 -11.97 -19.17
N GLY A 26 7.53 -11.43 -19.70
CA GLY A 26 6.29 -12.15 -19.88
C GLY A 26 5.54 -12.43 -18.58
N VAL A 27 5.79 -11.65 -17.54
CA VAL A 27 5.04 -11.75 -16.28
C VAL A 27 3.62 -11.25 -16.51
N ALA A 28 2.65 -12.16 -16.47
CA ALA A 28 1.24 -11.83 -16.66
C ALA A 28 0.67 -11.17 -15.41
N LEU A 29 -0.06 -10.09 -15.60
CA LEU A 29 -0.82 -9.40 -14.55
C LEU A 29 -2.27 -9.32 -14.98
N ASP A 30 -3.19 -9.82 -14.18
CA ASP A 30 -4.63 -9.71 -14.44
C ASP A 30 -5.16 -8.33 -14.00
N TYR A 31 -4.65 -7.82 -12.89
CA TYR A 31 -5.09 -6.57 -12.28
C TYR A 31 -3.91 -5.73 -11.76
N VAL A 32 -4.07 -4.42 -11.87
CA VAL A 32 -3.29 -3.40 -11.15
C VAL A 32 -4.27 -2.58 -10.32
N LEU A 33 -4.40 -2.93 -9.04
CA LEU A 33 -5.32 -2.27 -8.12
C LEU A 33 -4.68 -1.00 -7.54
N GLU A 34 -5.32 0.15 -7.79
CA GLU A 34 -4.97 1.41 -7.12
C GLU A 34 -5.82 1.58 -5.87
N ILE A 35 -5.17 1.71 -4.72
CA ILE A 35 -5.80 2.12 -3.46
C ILE A 35 -5.45 3.59 -3.25
N ASP A 36 -6.41 4.47 -3.55
CA ASP A 36 -6.20 5.92 -3.53
C ASP A 36 -6.44 6.50 -2.13
N VAL A 37 -5.44 7.19 -1.60
CA VAL A 37 -5.47 7.85 -0.30
C VAL A 37 -4.81 9.22 -0.43
N ALA A 38 -5.42 10.27 0.14
CA ALA A 38 -4.81 11.58 0.18
C ALA A 38 -3.51 11.59 1.01
N ASP A 39 -2.53 12.39 0.60
CA ASP A 39 -1.21 12.45 1.26
C ASP A 39 -1.32 12.81 2.74
N GLU A 40 -2.17 13.76 3.10
CA GLU A 40 -2.39 14.17 4.48
C GLU A 40 -2.94 13.04 5.34
N GLU A 41 -3.84 12.22 4.80
CA GLU A 41 -4.35 11.03 5.47
C GLU A 41 -3.24 9.99 5.69
N ILE A 42 -2.37 9.79 4.70
CA ILE A 42 -1.21 8.89 4.83
C ILE A 42 -0.25 9.42 5.89
N ILE A 43 0.04 10.72 5.88
CA ILE A 43 0.91 11.36 6.87
C ILE A 43 0.33 11.18 8.28
N GLU A 44 -0.95 11.47 8.49
CA GLU A 44 -1.60 11.32 9.79
C GLU A 44 -1.55 9.86 10.27
N ARG A 45 -1.89 8.90 9.40
CA ARG A 45 -1.87 7.47 9.75
C ARG A 45 -0.48 6.97 10.10
N MET A 46 0.53 7.36 9.33
CA MET A 46 1.90 6.90 9.54
C MET A 46 2.53 7.56 10.76
N SER A 47 2.43 8.89 10.89
CA SER A 47 3.03 9.62 12.01
C SER A 47 2.39 9.31 13.37
N GLY A 48 1.10 8.94 13.36
CA GLY A 48 0.38 8.51 14.56
C GLY A 48 0.63 7.06 14.97
N ARG A 49 1.26 6.24 14.11
CA ARG A 49 1.50 4.82 14.39
C ARG A 49 2.51 4.62 15.51
N ARG A 50 2.24 3.63 16.35
CA ARG A 50 3.14 3.14 17.39
C ARG A 50 3.23 1.63 17.30
N VAL A 51 4.39 1.09 17.62
CA VAL A 51 4.70 -0.34 17.45
C VAL A 51 5.34 -0.89 18.71
N HIS A 52 4.86 -2.05 19.15
CA HIS A 52 5.55 -2.88 20.13
C HIS A 52 6.53 -3.80 19.38
N LEU A 53 7.83 -3.56 19.53
CA LEU A 53 8.87 -4.21 18.70
C LEU A 53 8.86 -5.73 18.83
N ALA A 54 8.75 -6.24 20.04
CA ALA A 54 8.89 -7.68 20.29
C ALA A 54 7.76 -8.53 19.68
N SER A 55 6.54 -7.97 19.61
CA SER A 55 5.36 -8.71 19.07
C SER A 55 4.90 -8.22 17.71
N GLY A 56 5.36 -7.06 17.23
CA GLY A 56 4.86 -6.44 16.02
C GLY A 56 3.46 -5.83 16.15
N ARG A 57 2.83 -5.83 17.36
CA ARG A 57 1.53 -5.19 17.56
C ARG A 57 1.60 -3.71 17.26
N THR A 58 0.57 -3.21 16.60
CA THR A 58 0.49 -1.81 16.18
C THR A 58 -0.67 -1.11 16.83
N TYR A 59 -0.44 0.14 17.20
CA TYR A 59 -1.41 1.07 17.77
C TYR A 59 -1.38 2.36 16.96
N HIS A 60 -2.39 3.19 17.16
CA HIS A 60 -2.41 4.52 16.59
C HIS A 60 -2.91 5.52 17.63
N LEU A 61 -2.23 6.64 17.79
CA LEU A 61 -2.54 7.63 18.82
C LEU A 61 -4.00 8.11 18.81
N ARG A 62 -4.64 8.14 17.64
CA ARG A 62 -6.01 8.61 17.44
C ARG A 62 -7.01 7.49 17.13
N PHE A 63 -6.66 6.60 16.19
CA PHE A 63 -7.62 5.63 15.65
C PHE A 63 -7.69 4.31 16.42
N ASN A 64 -6.62 3.94 17.09
CA ASN A 64 -6.54 2.74 17.92
C ASN A 64 -5.53 2.98 19.06
N PRO A 65 -5.87 3.87 20.04
CA PRO A 65 -4.93 4.19 21.11
C PRO A 65 -4.76 3.01 22.06
N PRO A 66 -3.56 2.83 22.63
CA PRO A 66 -3.37 1.85 23.70
C PRO A 66 -4.12 2.27 24.96
N LYS A 67 -4.46 1.32 25.82
CA LYS A 67 -5.17 1.56 27.11
C LYS A 67 -4.37 2.48 28.02
N VAL A 68 -3.06 2.32 28.01
CA VAL A 68 -2.11 3.19 28.73
C VAL A 68 -1.22 3.86 27.69
N ALA A 69 -1.16 5.20 27.71
CA ALA A 69 -0.40 5.95 26.73
C ALA A 69 1.07 5.47 26.66
N GLY A 70 1.51 5.14 25.44
CA GLY A 70 2.88 4.69 25.18
C GLY A 70 3.21 3.27 25.60
N LYS A 71 2.22 2.46 26.04
CA LYS A 71 2.43 1.09 26.50
C LYS A 71 1.66 0.08 25.67
N ASP A 72 2.24 -1.09 25.48
CA ASP A 72 1.57 -2.23 24.86
C ASP A 72 0.51 -2.82 25.79
N ASP A 73 -0.70 -3.05 25.29
CA ASP A 73 -1.85 -3.49 26.06
C ASP A 73 -1.72 -4.90 26.65
N VAL A 74 -0.81 -5.70 26.15
CA VAL A 74 -0.61 -7.10 26.55
C VAL A 74 0.56 -7.26 27.49
N THR A 75 1.70 -6.62 27.17
CA THR A 75 2.94 -6.76 27.95
C THR A 75 3.22 -5.61 28.89
N GLY A 76 2.62 -4.45 28.64
CA GLY A 76 2.93 -3.21 29.37
C GLY A 76 4.27 -2.57 28.99
N GLU A 77 4.99 -3.14 28.01
CA GLU A 77 6.25 -2.61 27.51
C GLU A 77 6.04 -1.35 26.67
N ASP A 78 7.13 -0.61 26.44
CA ASP A 78 7.08 0.66 25.70
C ASP A 78 6.75 0.45 24.21
N LEU A 79 5.90 1.33 23.70
CA LEU A 79 5.66 1.49 22.28
C LEU A 79 6.63 2.51 21.69
N ILE A 80 7.11 2.26 20.50
CA ILE A 80 7.98 3.18 19.78
C ILE A 80 7.32 3.72 18.50
N GLN A 81 7.76 4.88 18.06
CA GLN A 81 7.58 5.34 16.70
C GLN A 81 8.79 4.87 15.88
N ARG A 82 8.56 4.20 14.75
CA ARG A 82 9.64 3.81 13.85
C ARG A 82 10.19 5.03 13.11
N ASP A 83 11.45 5.02 12.72
CA ASP A 83 12.06 6.12 11.94
C ASP A 83 11.32 6.36 10.62
N ASP A 84 10.82 5.28 10.00
CA ASP A 84 10.01 5.34 8.79
C ASP A 84 8.64 6.02 8.96
N ASP A 85 8.16 6.15 10.18
CA ASP A 85 6.87 6.74 10.54
C ASP A 85 6.98 8.20 10.97
N GLN A 86 8.20 8.75 11.04
CA GLN A 86 8.40 10.18 11.26
C GLN A 86 7.85 10.99 10.09
N GLU A 87 7.13 12.07 10.39
CA GLU A 87 6.44 12.87 9.35
C GLU A 87 7.36 13.30 8.22
N ALA A 88 8.58 13.76 8.52
CA ALA A 88 9.56 14.18 7.51
C ALA A 88 9.94 13.01 6.58
N THR A 89 10.10 11.80 7.11
CA THR A 89 10.40 10.59 6.35
C THR A 89 9.20 10.20 5.47
N VAL A 90 7.99 10.26 6.02
CA VAL A 90 6.76 9.96 5.28
C VAL A 90 6.59 10.94 4.11
N ARG A 91 6.75 12.25 4.32
CA ARG A 91 6.67 13.27 3.26
C ARG A 91 7.70 13.02 2.15
N LYS A 92 8.93 12.67 2.50
CA LYS A 92 9.97 12.32 1.52
C LYS A 92 9.58 11.07 0.70
N ARG A 93 9.04 10.06 1.34
CA ARG A 93 8.54 8.84 0.66
C ARG A 93 7.39 9.14 -0.30
N LEU A 94 6.46 10.02 0.08
CA LEU A 94 5.38 10.48 -0.78
C LEU A 94 5.89 11.24 -2.01
N GLN A 95 6.91 12.08 -1.86
CA GLN A 95 7.56 12.74 -3.02
C GLN A 95 8.15 11.71 -4.00
N ILE A 96 8.84 10.68 -3.49
CA ILE A 96 9.37 9.59 -4.32
C ILE A 96 8.23 8.82 -4.99
N TYR A 97 7.16 8.52 -4.24
CA TYR A 97 5.98 7.87 -4.79
C TYR A 97 5.38 8.66 -5.95
N HIS A 98 5.14 9.97 -5.79
CA HIS A 98 4.57 10.81 -6.84
C HIS A 98 5.47 10.93 -8.07
N SER A 99 6.79 10.94 -7.88
CA SER A 99 7.74 11.08 -9.00
C SER A 99 8.04 9.77 -9.73
N GLN A 100 8.01 8.63 -9.04
CA GLN A 100 8.47 7.36 -9.60
C GLN A 100 7.37 6.29 -9.72
N THR A 101 6.46 6.22 -8.75
CA THR A 101 5.47 5.14 -8.66
C THR A 101 4.11 5.54 -9.25
N LYS A 102 3.65 6.75 -8.97
CA LYS A 102 2.38 7.22 -9.54
C LYS A 102 2.34 7.18 -11.08
N PRO A 103 3.40 7.48 -11.82
CA PRO A 103 3.44 7.33 -13.28
C PRO A 103 3.19 5.90 -13.78
N LEU A 104 3.35 4.87 -12.93
CA LEU A 104 3.00 3.48 -13.28
C LEU A 104 1.51 3.30 -13.55
N LEU A 105 0.66 4.04 -12.86
CA LEU A 105 -0.79 3.99 -13.08
C LEU A 105 -1.13 4.44 -14.50
N ASP A 106 -0.52 5.52 -14.96
CA ASP A 106 -0.72 6.02 -16.33
C ASP A 106 -0.16 5.05 -17.36
N TYR A 107 0.99 4.43 -17.08
CA TYR A 107 1.59 3.40 -17.93
C TYR A 107 0.65 2.19 -18.11
N TYR A 108 0.13 1.64 -17.03
CA TYR A 108 -0.77 0.49 -17.10
C TYR A 108 -2.13 0.83 -17.70
N ARG A 109 -2.68 2.01 -17.39
CA ARG A 109 -3.93 2.51 -18.00
C ARG A 109 -3.77 2.72 -19.51
N ALA A 110 -2.65 3.33 -19.94
CA ALA A 110 -2.35 3.50 -21.36
C ALA A 110 -2.22 2.14 -22.05
N TRP A 111 -1.57 1.16 -21.42
CA TRP A 111 -1.49 -0.19 -21.98
C TRP A 111 -2.88 -0.85 -22.07
N ALA A 112 -3.69 -0.76 -21.02
CA ALA A 112 -5.07 -1.27 -21.06
C ALA A 112 -5.91 -0.61 -22.16
N ALA A 113 -5.71 0.67 -22.43
CA ALA A 113 -6.42 1.41 -23.48
C ALA A 113 -6.04 0.97 -24.91
N THR A 114 -4.93 0.26 -25.10
CA THR A 114 -4.55 -0.29 -26.42
C THR A 114 -5.44 -1.45 -26.89
N GLY A 115 -6.20 -2.04 -25.98
CA GLY A 115 -6.99 -3.25 -26.25
C GLY A 115 -6.15 -4.54 -26.34
N ASP A 116 -4.87 -4.48 -25.91
CA ASP A 116 -4.02 -5.65 -25.83
C ASP A 116 -4.62 -6.66 -24.82
N PRO A 117 -4.92 -7.90 -25.22
CA PRO A 117 -5.50 -8.90 -24.33
C PRO A 117 -4.59 -9.28 -23.14
N LYS A 118 -3.31 -8.92 -23.19
CA LYS A 118 -2.34 -9.12 -22.11
C LYS A 118 -2.28 -7.94 -21.15
N ALA A 119 -2.99 -6.84 -21.43
CA ALA A 119 -2.97 -5.68 -20.55
C ALA A 119 -3.82 -5.95 -19.31
N PRO A 120 -3.34 -5.56 -18.10
CA PRO A 120 -4.09 -5.72 -16.87
C PRO A 120 -5.29 -4.78 -16.82
N LYS A 121 -6.33 -5.18 -16.09
CA LYS A 121 -7.38 -4.25 -15.65
C LYS A 121 -6.83 -3.35 -14.56
N CYS A 122 -7.24 -2.06 -14.55
CA CYS A 122 -6.71 -1.08 -13.63
C CYS A 122 -7.83 -0.46 -12.76
N PRO A 123 -8.45 -1.24 -11.86
CA PRO A 123 -9.45 -0.69 -10.95
C PRO A 123 -8.83 0.26 -9.93
N ARG A 124 -9.64 1.24 -9.48
CA ARG A 124 -9.29 2.20 -8.42
C ARG A 124 -10.33 2.15 -7.34
N ILE A 125 -9.89 2.08 -6.09
CA ILE A 125 -10.74 2.15 -4.91
C ILE A 125 -10.26 3.24 -3.96
N ALA A 126 -11.16 3.77 -3.13
CA ALA A 126 -10.79 4.67 -2.05
C ALA A 126 -10.19 3.87 -0.89
N GLY A 127 -9.01 4.27 -0.41
CA GLY A 127 -8.35 3.67 0.75
C GLY A 127 -8.73 4.36 2.07
N VAL A 128 -9.97 4.87 2.16
CA VAL A 128 -10.51 5.57 3.34
C VAL A 128 -11.71 4.81 3.85
N GLY A 129 -11.84 4.68 5.16
CA GLY A 129 -12.89 3.90 5.83
C GLY A 129 -12.33 2.81 6.72
N SER A 130 -13.17 1.87 7.11
CA SER A 130 -12.73 0.70 7.89
C SER A 130 -11.93 -0.28 7.02
N VAL A 131 -11.11 -1.11 7.66
CA VAL A 131 -10.35 -2.16 6.96
C VAL A 131 -11.29 -3.11 6.21
N GLU A 132 -12.45 -3.42 6.80
CA GLU A 132 -13.44 -4.31 6.18
C GLU A 132 -14.09 -3.67 4.93
N ASP A 133 -14.37 -2.36 4.97
CA ASP A 133 -14.92 -1.64 3.82
C ASP A 133 -13.93 -1.61 2.66
N ILE A 134 -12.66 -1.30 2.95
CA ILE A 134 -11.59 -1.28 1.94
C ILE A 134 -11.36 -2.67 1.37
N LYS A 135 -11.34 -3.70 2.22
CA LYS A 135 -11.22 -5.10 1.81
C LYS A 135 -12.36 -5.49 0.89
N LYS A 136 -13.62 -5.19 1.29
CA LYS A 136 -14.79 -5.46 0.45
C LYS A 136 -14.68 -4.76 -0.90
N ALA A 137 -14.35 -3.47 -0.92
CA ALA A 137 -14.18 -2.72 -2.16
C ALA A 137 -13.09 -3.31 -3.07
N ALA A 138 -11.97 -3.79 -2.49
CA ALA A 138 -10.92 -4.46 -3.24
C ALA A 138 -11.41 -5.76 -3.88
N PHE A 139 -12.10 -6.62 -3.14
CA PHE A 139 -12.65 -7.87 -3.70
C PHE A 139 -13.72 -7.59 -4.75
N ASP A 140 -14.62 -6.64 -4.53
CA ASP A 140 -15.65 -6.26 -5.51
C ASP A 140 -15.02 -5.71 -6.81
N ALA A 141 -13.88 -5.03 -6.72
CA ALA A 141 -13.16 -4.48 -7.87
C ALA A 141 -12.36 -5.54 -8.66
N LEU A 142 -12.00 -6.63 -8.02
CA LEU A 142 -11.26 -7.74 -8.63
C LEU A 142 -12.19 -8.83 -9.24
N GLY A 143 -13.47 -8.79 -8.93
CA GLY A 143 -14.47 -9.73 -9.46
C GLY A 143 -14.60 -10.94 -8.57
#